data_d1dddfd79ce16babb447749e54034062
#
_entry.id   d1dddfd79ce16babb447749e54034062
#
_cell.length_a   1.000
_cell.length_b   1.000
_cell.length_c   1.000
_cell.angle_alpha   90.00
_cell.angle_beta   90.00
_cell.angle_gamma   90.00
#
_symmetry.space_group_name_H-M   'P 1'
#
loop_
_entity.id
_entity.type
_entity.pdbx_description
1 polymer ?
#
loop_
_entity_poly.entity_id
_entity_poly.type
_entity_poly.pdbx_seq_one_letter_code
_entity_poly.pdbx_strand_id
1 'polypeptide(L)'
;MTSPDQPDSASDVPEQFRIRQAKRERLLAEGREPYPIEVARTHTLAEIRRAYPELEANTETGQIVGVAGRVMFARNSGKLCFAMLQEGDGTQLQVMVSFDRVGQESLDAWKSDVDLGDIVYVHGEVISSRRGELSVLADSWQIVSKALRPLPVAHKEMSEESRVRQRYVDLIIRPEARTIARQRVAVVRAARDALHRRGFLEVETPMLQTLAGGAAARPFVTHSNALDADLYLRIAPELFLKRCLVGGFDRVFELNRVFRNEGADSTHSPEFAMLETYQAYGTYDDSAIMTREVIQEVADDAIGTRRLPLPDGTIYDLDGEWETIQMYPSLSEALGEQITPETPAERLWQIADRLGVEIPRDRGYGHGKLVEELWEHSVGNKLWAPTFVRDFPVETTPLTAPHRSIEGATEKWDLYIRRIELATGYSELIDPVIQRERFEAQARAAAAGDDEAMVLDEDFLAALEYAMPPSTGTGMGIDRLLMALTGLSIRETVLFPIVRPHIN
;
A
#
# COMPACT_ATOMS: atom_id res chain seq x y z
N MET A 1 -6.83 45.88 4.16
CA MET A 1 -7.26 44.93 3.16
C MET A 1 -6.40 45.14 1.93
N THR A 2 -5.29 44.48 1.86
CA THR A 2 -4.39 44.45 0.71
C THR A 2 -4.42 43.04 0.17
N SER A 3 -4.78 42.89 -1.11
CA SER A 3 -4.78 41.62 -1.82
C SER A 3 -3.39 40.99 -1.77
N PRO A 4 -3.28 39.64 -1.59
CA PRO A 4 -2.00 38.97 -1.71
C PRO A 4 -1.56 39.00 -3.18
N ASP A 5 -0.32 39.40 -3.38
CA ASP A 5 0.42 39.41 -4.62
C ASP A 5 0.25 38.09 -5.39
N GLN A 6 -0.20 38.19 -6.61
CA GLN A 6 -0.01 37.12 -7.61
C GLN A 6 1.50 37.04 -7.88
N PRO A 7 2.09 35.83 -7.89
CA PRO A 7 3.47 35.70 -8.33
C PRO A 7 3.56 35.99 -9.83
N ASP A 8 4.13 37.13 -10.13
CA ASP A 8 4.63 37.50 -11.44
C ASP A 8 5.83 36.58 -11.75
N SER A 9 5.65 35.52 -12.53
CA SER A 9 6.79 34.79 -13.08
C SER A 9 6.46 34.04 -14.36
N ALA A 10 6.22 34.77 -15.44
CA ALA A 10 6.35 34.25 -16.80
C ALA A 10 7.80 33.77 -17.13
N SER A 11 8.77 34.03 -16.24
CA SER A 11 10.19 33.72 -16.42
C SER A 11 10.59 32.31 -15.96
N ASP A 12 9.75 31.59 -15.19
CA ASP A 12 10.11 30.33 -14.54
C ASP A 12 9.48 29.07 -15.20
N VAL A 13 8.70 29.26 -16.27
CA VAL A 13 8.07 28.16 -17.01
C VAL A 13 9.08 27.57 -18.00
N PRO A 14 9.39 26.25 -17.93
CA PRO A 14 10.36 25.63 -18.83
C PRO A 14 10.07 25.90 -20.30
N GLU A 15 11.09 26.18 -21.10
CA GLU A 15 10.97 26.50 -22.52
C GLU A 15 10.12 25.47 -23.28
N GLN A 16 10.32 24.19 -23.01
CA GLN A 16 9.55 23.11 -23.65
C GLN A 16 8.05 23.17 -23.34
N PHE A 17 7.67 23.62 -22.15
CA PHE A 17 6.27 23.83 -21.82
C PHE A 17 5.66 24.95 -22.68
N ARG A 18 6.36 26.07 -22.82
CA ARG A 18 5.89 27.21 -23.65
C ARG A 18 5.73 26.83 -25.12
N ILE A 19 6.70 26.06 -25.66
CA ILE A 19 6.64 25.56 -27.05
C ILE A 19 5.41 24.67 -27.24
N ARG A 20 5.15 23.74 -26.32
CA ARG A 20 4.00 22.82 -26.42
C ARG A 20 2.67 23.52 -26.18
N GLN A 21 2.64 24.51 -25.32
CA GLN A 21 1.48 25.38 -25.13
C GLN A 21 1.15 26.14 -26.41
N ALA A 22 2.14 26.72 -27.07
CA ALA A 22 1.94 27.42 -28.36
C ALA A 22 1.45 26.45 -29.45
N LYS A 23 1.93 25.20 -29.50
CA LYS A 23 1.36 24.17 -30.41
C LYS A 23 -0.11 23.90 -30.11
N ARG A 24 -0.49 23.77 -28.82
CA ARG A 24 -1.89 23.60 -28.42
C ARG A 24 -2.77 24.78 -28.89
N GLU A 25 -2.32 25.99 -28.67
CA GLU A 25 -3.05 27.19 -29.07
C GLU A 25 -3.25 27.27 -30.60
N ARG A 26 -2.22 26.91 -31.34
CA ARG A 26 -2.28 26.82 -32.80
C ARG A 26 -3.29 25.76 -33.26
N LEU A 27 -3.26 24.56 -32.71
CA LEU A 27 -4.20 23.48 -33.02
C LEU A 27 -5.66 23.95 -32.83
N LEU A 28 -5.95 24.61 -31.71
CA LEU A 28 -7.27 25.15 -31.42
C LEU A 28 -7.68 26.25 -32.44
N ALA A 29 -6.76 27.14 -32.80
CA ALA A 29 -7.00 28.19 -33.80
C ALA A 29 -7.28 27.61 -35.19
N GLU A 30 -6.71 26.46 -35.52
CA GLU A 30 -6.95 25.71 -36.77
C GLU A 30 -8.22 24.84 -36.72
N GLY A 31 -8.97 24.84 -35.59
CA GLY A 31 -10.16 24.01 -35.41
C GLY A 31 -9.85 22.53 -35.19
N ARG A 32 -8.61 22.20 -34.83
CA ARG A 32 -8.14 20.85 -34.53
C ARG A 32 -8.11 20.66 -32.99
N GLU A 33 -9.07 19.90 -32.48
CA GLU A 33 -9.23 19.69 -31.02
C GLU A 33 -8.13 18.77 -30.46
N PRO A 34 -7.24 19.27 -29.58
CA PRO A 34 -6.17 18.44 -29.01
C PRO A 34 -6.59 17.65 -27.78
N TYR A 35 -7.86 17.79 -27.34
CA TYR A 35 -8.44 17.06 -26.18
C TYR A 35 -9.89 16.64 -26.49
N PRO A 36 -10.12 15.82 -27.52
CA PRO A 36 -11.47 15.39 -27.90
C PRO A 36 -12.12 14.59 -26.79
N ILE A 37 -13.45 14.67 -26.67
CA ILE A 37 -14.23 13.90 -25.70
C ILE A 37 -14.34 12.44 -26.14
N GLU A 38 -14.44 12.18 -27.43
CA GLU A 38 -14.61 10.84 -28.00
C GLU A 38 -13.42 10.45 -28.87
N VAL A 39 -13.07 9.17 -28.80
CA VAL A 39 -12.04 8.54 -29.62
C VAL A 39 -12.55 7.20 -30.12
N ALA A 40 -12.54 6.99 -31.43
CA ALA A 40 -13.07 5.78 -32.08
C ALA A 40 -12.13 4.57 -31.95
N ARG A 41 -11.62 4.30 -30.74
CA ARG A 41 -10.75 3.17 -30.48
C ARG A 41 -11.51 1.87 -30.58
N THR A 42 -11.05 0.96 -31.46
CA THR A 42 -11.66 -0.36 -31.66
C THR A 42 -10.92 -1.48 -30.96
N HIS A 43 -9.58 -1.35 -30.82
CA HIS A 43 -8.71 -2.37 -30.22
C HIS A 43 -7.71 -1.75 -29.26
N THR A 44 -7.32 -2.53 -28.25
CA THR A 44 -6.16 -2.25 -27.42
C THR A 44 -4.88 -2.69 -28.14
N LEU A 45 -3.73 -2.10 -27.76
CA LEU A 45 -2.45 -2.54 -28.29
C LEU A 45 -2.14 -3.99 -27.90
N ALA A 46 -2.57 -4.40 -26.70
CA ALA A 46 -2.41 -5.75 -26.20
C ALA A 46 -3.26 -6.79 -26.98
N GLU A 47 -4.46 -6.42 -27.43
CA GLU A 47 -5.29 -7.30 -28.28
C GLU A 47 -4.60 -7.55 -29.62
N ILE A 48 -4.04 -6.53 -30.24
CA ILE A 48 -3.32 -6.67 -31.51
C ILE A 48 -2.07 -7.53 -31.32
N ARG A 49 -1.27 -7.31 -30.28
CA ARG A 49 -0.10 -8.15 -29.99
C ARG A 49 -0.48 -9.62 -29.78
N ARG A 50 -1.59 -9.89 -29.12
CA ARG A 50 -2.11 -11.26 -28.91
C ARG A 50 -2.66 -11.90 -30.18
N ALA A 51 -3.30 -11.12 -31.04
CA ALA A 51 -3.87 -11.63 -32.30
C ALA A 51 -2.76 -11.96 -33.32
N TYR A 52 -1.63 -11.27 -33.26
CA TYR A 52 -0.52 -11.42 -34.22
C TYR A 52 0.82 -11.63 -33.47
N PRO A 53 1.01 -12.74 -32.76
CA PRO A 53 2.23 -12.99 -31.99
C PRO A 53 3.46 -13.20 -32.91
N GLU A 54 3.25 -13.80 -34.09
CA GLU A 54 4.27 -14.12 -35.08
C GLU A 54 3.75 -13.81 -36.48
N LEU A 55 3.89 -12.55 -36.91
CA LEU A 55 3.53 -12.14 -38.27
C LEU A 55 4.80 -12.03 -39.13
N GLU A 56 4.80 -12.76 -40.26
CA GLU A 56 5.94 -12.72 -41.19
C GLU A 56 6.26 -11.30 -41.64
N ALA A 57 7.57 -11.01 -41.82
CA ALA A 57 8.02 -9.70 -42.26
C ALA A 57 7.36 -9.29 -43.60
N ASN A 58 7.07 -8.01 -43.74
CA ASN A 58 6.47 -7.41 -44.94
C ASN A 58 5.07 -8.00 -45.30
N THR A 59 4.26 -8.30 -44.30
CA THR A 59 2.90 -8.80 -44.46
C THR A 59 1.88 -7.70 -44.18
N GLU A 60 0.89 -7.55 -45.07
CA GLU A 60 -0.35 -6.77 -44.86
C GLU A 60 -1.47 -7.74 -44.51
N THR A 61 -2.22 -7.46 -43.41
CA THR A 61 -3.25 -8.37 -42.89
C THR A 61 -4.63 -8.08 -43.43
N GLY A 62 -4.87 -6.90 -44.00
CA GLY A 62 -6.19 -6.40 -44.33
C GLY A 62 -7.04 -5.99 -43.13
N GLN A 63 -6.58 -6.21 -41.92
CA GLN A 63 -7.29 -5.85 -40.69
C GLN A 63 -7.13 -4.36 -40.38
N ILE A 64 -8.23 -3.62 -40.46
CA ILE A 64 -8.28 -2.20 -40.11
C ILE A 64 -8.65 -2.05 -38.63
N VAL A 65 -7.90 -1.24 -37.92
CA VAL A 65 -8.06 -0.99 -36.49
C VAL A 65 -7.95 0.51 -36.15
N GLY A 66 -8.60 0.89 -35.05
CA GLY A 66 -8.40 2.19 -34.40
C GLY A 66 -7.73 1.96 -33.05
N VAL A 67 -6.52 2.48 -32.86
CA VAL A 67 -5.73 2.34 -31.64
C VAL A 67 -5.39 3.69 -31.03
N ALA A 68 -5.22 3.74 -29.71
CA ALA A 68 -4.76 4.94 -29.03
C ALA A 68 -3.67 4.58 -28.01
N GLY A 69 -2.67 5.44 -27.88
CA GLY A 69 -1.59 5.23 -26.93
C GLY A 69 -0.70 6.46 -26.77
N ARG A 70 0.13 6.43 -25.74
CA ARG A 70 1.11 7.49 -25.48
C ARG A 70 2.35 7.30 -26.35
N VAL A 71 2.78 8.36 -27.02
CA VAL A 71 4.00 8.38 -27.81
C VAL A 71 5.21 8.34 -26.90
N MET A 72 5.89 7.20 -26.84
CA MET A 72 7.10 6.97 -26.03
C MET A 72 8.38 7.18 -26.82
N PHE A 73 8.33 6.93 -28.12
CA PHE A 73 9.42 7.13 -29.04
C PHE A 73 8.87 7.61 -30.39
N ALA A 74 9.57 8.51 -31.06
CA ALA A 74 9.25 8.96 -32.41
C ALA A 74 10.53 9.12 -33.23
N ARG A 75 10.45 8.69 -34.49
CA ARG A 75 11.51 8.85 -35.49
C ARG A 75 10.90 9.34 -36.79
N ASN A 76 11.27 10.53 -37.22
CA ASN A 76 10.84 11.12 -38.46
C ASN A 76 11.92 10.91 -39.54
N SER A 77 11.58 10.24 -40.64
CA SER A 77 12.51 9.90 -41.71
C SER A 77 11.88 10.21 -43.07
N GLY A 78 12.12 11.42 -43.60
CA GLY A 78 11.65 11.82 -44.89
C GLY A 78 10.14 11.64 -45.09
N LYS A 79 9.73 10.68 -45.90
CA LYS A 79 8.34 10.36 -46.26
C LYS A 79 7.67 9.35 -45.31
N LEU A 80 8.34 8.95 -44.23
CA LEU A 80 7.84 7.93 -43.31
C LEU A 80 8.21 8.31 -41.86
N CYS A 81 7.24 8.34 -40.98
CA CYS A 81 7.42 8.53 -39.55
C CYS A 81 7.06 7.25 -38.79
N PHE A 82 7.80 6.96 -37.74
CA PHE A 82 7.58 5.86 -36.84
C PHE A 82 7.34 6.40 -35.44
N ALA A 83 6.39 5.83 -34.73
CA ALA A 83 6.23 6.09 -33.30
C ALA A 83 5.96 4.78 -32.57
N MET A 84 6.45 4.68 -31.33
CA MET A 84 6.08 3.62 -30.41
C MET A 84 5.01 4.14 -29.48
N LEU A 85 3.83 3.59 -29.57
CA LEU A 85 2.71 3.90 -28.67
C LEU A 85 2.73 2.95 -27.48
N GLN A 86 2.46 3.48 -26.28
CA GLN A 86 2.31 2.71 -25.05
C GLN A 86 0.89 2.84 -24.50
N GLU A 87 0.31 1.72 -24.13
CA GLU A 87 -0.99 1.62 -23.48
C GLU A 87 -0.86 1.58 -21.93
N GLY A 88 -1.99 1.68 -21.22
CA GLY A 88 -2.03 1.71 -19.76
C GLY A 88 -1.43 0.48 -19.07
N ASP A 89 -1.45 -0.69 -19.73
CA ASP A 89 -0.80 -1.90 -19.23
C ASP A 89 0.72 -1.95 -19.48
N GLY A 90 1.26 -0.98 -20.21
CA GLY A 90 2.66 -0.92 -20.62
C GLY A 90 2.94 -1.61 -21.96
N THR A 91 1.93 -2.24 -22.57
CA THR A 91 2.06 -2.80 -23.92
C THR A 91 2.43 -1.71 -24.92
N GLN A 92 3.42 -2.00 -25.74
CA GLN A 92 3.88 -1.09 -26.79
C GLN A 92 3.63 -1.68 -28.17
N LEU A 93 3.24 -0.81 -29.11
CA LEU A 93 3.02 -1.15 -30.50
C LEU A 93 3.54 -0.03 -31.40
N GLN A 94 4.23 -0.39 -32.47
CA GLN A 94 4.68 0.56 -33.46
C GLN A 94 3.50 1.09 -34.31
N VAL A 95 3.50 2.37 -34.59
CA VAL A 95 2.67 2.96 -35.66
C VAL A 95 3.57 3.57 -36.73
N MET A 96 3.11 3.53 -37.97
CA MET A 96 3.81 4.04 -39.12
C MET A 96 2.92 5.05 -39.83
N VAL A 97 3.40 6.29 -39.99
CA VAL A 97 2.68 7.36 -40.72
C VAL A 97 3.47 7.63 -42.00
N SER A 98 2.92 7.23 -43.14
CA SER A 98 3.61 7.32 -44.42
C SER A 98 2.94 8.36 -45.33
N PHE A 99 3.77 9.06 -46.11
CA PHE A 99 3.30 9.99 -47.16
C PHE A 99 2.26 9.34 -48.07
N ASP A 100 2.50 8.09 -48.49
CA ASP A 100 1.66 7.40 -49.48
C ASP A 100 0.24 7.13 -48.98
N ARG A 101 0.05 7.02 -47.64
CA ARG A 101 -1.26 6.77 -47.00
C ARG A 101 -1.94 8.06 -46.52
N VAL A 102 -1.22 8.95 -45.83
CA VAL A 102 -1.83 10.13 -45.19
C VAL A 102 -1.68 11.44 -45.98
N GLY A 103 -0.85 11.47 -47.02
CA GLY A 103 -0.54 12.68 -47.80
C GLY A 103 0.48 13.61 -47.11
N GLN A 104 0.94 14.64 -47.86
CA GLN A 104 2.00 15.56 -47.40
C GLN A 104 1.59 16.39 -46.20
N GLU A 105 0.43 17.00 -46.26
CA GLU A 105 -0.10 17.91 -45.24
C GLU A 105 -0.20 17.19 -43.88
N SER A 106 -0.82 16.01 -43.86
CA SER A 106 -1.01 15.23 -42.64
C SER A 106 0.32 14.70 -42.09
N LEU A 107 1.28 14.32 -42.96
CA LEU A 107 2.61 13.89 -42.54
C LEU A 107 3.43 15.05 -41.95
N ASP A 108 3.33 16.25 -42.52
CA ASP A 108 4.03 17.42 -41.97
C ASP A 108 3.39 17.89 -40.67
N ALA A 109 2.06 17.80 -40.52
CA ALA A 109 1.36 18.03 -39.27
C ALA A 109 1.80 17.05 -38.20
N TRP A 110 1.96 15.73 -38.52
CA TRP A 110 2.51 14.77 -37.56
C TRP A 110 3.87 15.21 -37.03
N LYS A 111 4.78 15.60 -37.89
CA LYS A 111 6.15 16.01 -37.54
C LYS A 111 6.21 17.28 -36.70
N SER A 112 5.29 18.25 -36.95
CA SER A 112 5.27 19.55 -36.27
C SER A 112 4.52 19.55 -34.96
N ASP A 113 3.46 18.74 -34.85
CA ASP A 113 2.49 18.84 -33.76
C ASP A 113 2.66 17.78 -32.69
N VAL A 114 3.06 16.55 -33.10
CA VAL A 114 3.20 15.42 -32.18
C VAL A 114 4.52 15.45 -31.45
N ASP A 115 4.46 15.40 -30.11
CA ASP A 115 5.60 15.35 -29.23
C ASP A 115 5.62 14.05 -28.40
N LEU A 116 6.79 13.69 -27.90
CA LEU A 116 6.91 12.60 -26.91
C LEU A 116 6.06 12.91 -25.68
N GLY A 117 5.27 11.93 -25.27
CA GLY A 117 4.33 12.05 -24.16
C GLY A 117 2.90 12.37 -24.58
N ASP A 118 2.65 12.84 -25.82
CA ASP A 118 1.29 12.99 -26.33
C ASP A 118 0.55 11.66 -26.37
N ILE A 119 -0.76 11.68 -26.18
CA ILE A 119 -1.61 10.55 -26.52
C ILE A 119 -2.18 10.79 -27.90
N VAL A 120 -2.01 9.84 -28.80
CA VAL A 120 -2.51 9.90 -30.17
C VAL A 120 -3.44 8.72 -30.46
N TYR A 121 -4.40 8.96 -31.31
CA TYR A 121 -5.21 7.93 -31.95
C TYR A 121 -4.71 7.72 -33.37
N VAL A 122 -4.64 6.47 -33.81
CA VAL A 122 -4.25 6.08 -35.16
C VAL A 122 -5.26 5.07 -35.69
N HIS A 123 -5.81 5.35 -36.87
CA HIS A 123 -6.66 4.44 -37.61
C HIS A 123 -5.85 3.94 -38.81
N GLY A 124 -5.84 2.62 -39.03
CA GLY A 124 -5.09 2.05 -40.15
C GLY A 124 -5.02 0.54 -40.09
N GLU A 125 -4.21 -0.02 -40.98
CA GLU A 125 -4.07 -1.46 -41.19
C GLU A 125 -2.98 -2.05 -40.29
N VAL A 126 -3.28 -3.21 -39.71
CA VAL A 126 -2.27 -4.02 -38.99
C VAL A 126 -1.35 -4.66 -40.02
N ILE A 127 -0.06 -4.41 -39.90
CA ILE A 127 0.97 -4.94 -40.79
C ILE A 127 2.19 -5.44 -40.00
N SER A 128 3.02 -6.24 -40.67
CA SER A 128 4.41 -6.43 -40.27
C SER A 128 5.31 -5.59 -41.16
N SER A 129 6.15 -4.76 -40.54
CA SER A 129 7.09 -3.92 -41.29
C SER A 129 8.10 -4.77 -42.08
N ARG A 130 8.86 -4.15 -42.98
CA ARG A 130 9.94 -4.85 -43.75
C ARG A 130 11.00 -5.51 -42.84
N ARG A 131 11.10 -5.10 -41.57
CA ARG A 131 12.02 -5.66 -40.59
C ARG A 131 11.34 -6.63 -39.60
N GLY A 132 10.06 -6.96 -39.83
CA GLY A 132 9.32 -7.89 -38.99
C GLY A 132 8.65 -7.25 -37.76
N GLU A 133 8.69 -5.91 -37.60
CA GLU A 133 8.02 -5.27 -36.46
C GLU A 133 6.52 -5.12 -36.71
N LEU A 134 5.71 -5.69 -35.81
CA LEU A 134 4.25 -5.55 -35.83
C LEU A 134 3.86 -4.08 -35.66
N SER A 135 3.04 -3.58 -36.59
CA SER A 135 2.77 -2.15 -36.69
C SER A 135 1.32 -1.89 -37.13
N VAL A 136 0.83 -0.68 -36.86
CA VAL A 136 -0.35 -0.12 -37.52
C VAL A 136 0.12 0.91 -38.55
N LEU A 137 -0.16 0.66 -39.83
CA LEU A 137 0.11 1.60 -40.90
C LEU A 137 -1.08 2.55 -41.01
N ALA A 138 -0.84 3.80 -40.64
CA ALA A 138 -1.88 4.83 -40.50
C ALA A 138 -2.50 5.25 -41.83
N ASP A 139 -3.80 5.25 -41.90
CA ASP A 139 -4.61 5.97 -42.92
C ASP A 139 -5.02 7.36 -42.43
N SER A 140 -5.19 7.47 -41.09
CA SER A 140 -5.44 8.75 -40.40
C SER A 140 -4.96 8.71 -38.97
N TRP A 141 -4.78 9.89 -38.38
CA TRP A 141 -4.40 10.07 -37.01
C TRP A 141 -4.94 11.37 -36.40
N GLN A 142 -5.00 11.45 -35.08
CA GLN A 142 -5.30 12.69 -34.37
C GLN A 142 -4.63 12.71 -32.99
N ILE A 143 -4.36 13.91 -32.48
CA ILE A 143 -3.96 14.08 -31.08
C ILE A 143 -5.20 13.90 -30.21
N VAL A 144 -5.07 13.07 -29.18
CA VAL A 144 -6.12 12.79 -28.20
C VAL A 144 -5.87 13.54 -26.89
N SER A 145 -4.61 13.73 -26.55
CA SER A 145 -4.23 14.53 -25.39
C SER A 145 -2.82 15.10 -25.60
N LYS A 146 -2.73 16.41 -25.72
CA LYS A 146 -1.47 17.12 -25.88
C LYS A 146 -0.73 17.21 -24.56
N ALA A 147 0.45 16.62 -24.47
CA ALA A 147 1.30 16.72 -23.29
C ALA A 147 2.04 18.07 -23.27
N LEU A 148 1.74 18.91 -22.31
CA LEU A 148 2.40 20.22 -22.16
C LEU A 148 3.76 20.11 -21.47
N ARG A 149 3.97 19.05 -20.65
CA ARG A 149 5.25 18.78 -19.99
C ARG A 149 6.00 17.66 -20.73
N PRO A 150 7.30 17.81 -21.00
CA PRO A 150 8.10 16.72 -21.57
C PRO A 150 8.21 15.58 -20.56
N LEU A 151 8.27 14.34 -21.05
CA LEU A 151 8.66 13.21 -20.22
C LEU A 151 10.14 13.37 -19.83
N PRO A 152 10.56 12.86 -18.65
CA PRO A 152 11.97 12.78 -18.30
C PRO A 152 12.79 12.08 -19.37
N VAL A 153 14.02 12.54 -19.58
CA VAL A 153 14.92 11.98 -20.61
C VAL A 153 15.27 10.54 -20.23
N ALA A 154 15.13 9.61 -21.16
CA ALA A 154 15.30 8.17 -20.97
C ALA A 154 16.65 7.72 -20.35
N HIS A 155 17.65 8.60 -20.30
CA HIS A 155 18.99 8.29 -19.77
C HIS A 155 19.28 8.88 -18.39
N LYS A 156 18.32 9.59 -17.78
CA LYS A 156 18.46 10.12 -16.42
C LYS A 156 17.39 9.50 -15.54
N GLU A 157 17.82 8.60 -14.68
CA GLU A 157 16.93 8.01 -13.68
C GLU A 157 16.33 9.08 -12.78
N MET A 158 15.04 8.93 -12.51
CA MET A 158 14.37 9.76 -11.50
C MET A 158 14.89 9.37 -10.12
N SER A 159 15.19 10.39 -9.29
CA SER A 159 15.47 10.15 -7.87
C SER A 159 14.27 9.50 -7.18
N GLU A 160 14.49 8.79 -6.08
CA GLU A 160 13.41 8.20 -5.28
C GLU A 160 12.37 9.26 -4.89
N GLU A 161 12.79 10.41 -4.40
CA GLU A 161 11.93 11.54 -4.06
C GLU A 161 11.06 11.97 -5.26
N SER A 162 11.65 12.10 -6.45
CA SER A 162 10.90 12.46 -7.65
C SER A 162 9.90 11.37 -8.07
N ARG A 163 10.27 10.09 -7.93
CA ARG A 163 9.37 8.96 -8.21
C ARG A 163 8.16 8.95 -7.30
N VAL A 164 8.36 9.25 -6.04
CA VAL A 164 7.28 9.30 -5.04
C VAL A 164 6.37 10.50 -5.27
N ARG A 165 6.93 11.69 -5.48
CA ARG A 165 6.16 12.94 -5.70
C ARG A 165 5.44 12.99 -7.04
N GLN A 166 6.05 12.43 -8.09
CA GLN A 166 5.51 12.38 -9.45
C GLN A 166 5.22 10.93 -9.86
N ARG A 167 4.52 10.18 -9.02
CA ARG A 167 4.20 8.77 -9.26
C ARG A 167 3.53 8.53 -10.61
N TYR A 168 2.71 9.45 -11.08
CA TYR A 168 2.11 9.38 -12.41
C TYR A 168 3.15 9.40 -13.54
N VAL A 169 4.27 10.11 -13.38
CA VAL A 169 5.39 10.06 -14.34
C VAL A 169 6.15 8.75 -14.22
N ASP A 170 6.44 8.31 -12.98
CA ASP A 170 7.07 7.02 -12.69
C ASP A 170 6.29 5.85 -13.34
N LEU A 171 4.96 5.86 -13.23
CA LEU A 171 4.07 4.88 -13.88
C LEU A 171 4.12 4.94 -15.41
N ILE A 172 4.36 6.12 -16.02
CA ILE A 172 4.48 6.25 -17.46
C ILE A 172 5.80 5.61 -17.95
N ILE A 173 6.92 5.91 -17.29
CA ILE A 173 8.25 5.62 -17.81
C ILE A 173 8.87 4.31 -17.30
N ARG A 174 8.48 3.84 -16.10
CA ARG A 174 9.07 2.64 -15.47
C ARG A 174 8.09 1.46 -15.47
N PRO A 175 8.45 0.34 -16.16
CA PRO A 175 7.66 -0.90 -16.09
C PRO A 175 7.50 -1.46 -14.67
N GLU A 176 8.57 -1.37 -13.85
CA GLU A 176 8.59 -1.86 -12.47
C GLU A 176 7.55 -1.16 -11.60
N ALA A 177 7.38 0.17 -11.75
CA ALA A 177 6.37 0.92 -11.00
C ALA A 177 4.95 0.43 -11.30
N ARG A 178 4.66 0.10 -12.57
CA ARG A 178 3.36 -0.49 -12.98
C ARG A 178 3.19 -1.91 -12.43
N THR A 179 4.25 -2.70 -12.42
CA THR A 179 4.23 -4.06 -11.86
C THR A 179 3.91 -4.02 -10.38
N ILE A 180 4.58 -3.17 -9.60
CA ILE A 180 4.34 -3.00 -8.16
C ILE A 180 2.88 -2.56 -7.90
N ALA A 181 2.38 -1.57 -8.66
CA ALA A 181 1.00 -1.12 -8.53
C ALA A 181 -0.02 -2.25 -8.78
N ARG A 182 0.23 -3.13 -9.76
CA ARG A 182 -0.62 -4.29 -10.05
C ARG A 182 -0.49 -5.38 -9.00
N GLN A 183 0.72 -5.64 -8.50
CA GLN A 183 0.93 -6.58 -7.40
C GLN A 183 0.15 -6.15 -6.16
N ARG A 184 0.14 -4.85 -5.83
CA ARG A 184 -0.69 -4.33 -4.74
C ARG A 184 -2.18 -4.66 -4.93
N VAL A 185 -2.72 -4.42 -6.12
CA VAL A 185 -4.12 -4.74 -6.45
C VAL A 185 -4.37 -6.24 -6.32
N ALA A 186 -3.45 -7.08 -6.81
CA ALA A 186 -3.55 -8.53 -6.72
C ALA A 186 -3.49 -9.03 -5.27
N VAL A 187 -2.58 -8.50 -4.45
CA VAL A 187 -2.47 -8.84 -3.02
C VAL A 187 -3.75 -8.51 -2.25
N VAL A 188 -4.30 -7.31 -2.45
CA VAL A 188 -5.56 -6.90 -1.79
C VAL A 188 -6.72 -7.80 -2.22
N ARG A 189 -6.81 -8.15 -3.51
CA ARG A 189 -7.84 -9.07 -4.02
C ARG A 189 -7.67 -10.47 -3.45
N ALA A 190 -6.45 -11.03 -3.52
CA ALA A 190 -6.15 -12.37 -3.02
C ALA A 190 -6.47 -12.52 -1.52
N ALA A 191 -6.15 -11.49 -0.71
CA ALA A 191 -6.47 -11.48 0.72
C ALA A 191 -7.99 -11.52 0.96
N ARG A 192 -8.78 -10.72 0.23
CA ARG A 192 -10.24 -10.78 0.29
C ARG A 192 -10.80 -12.14 -0.14
N ASP A 193 -10.34 -12.65 -1.27
CA ASP A 193 -10.79 -13.93 -1.81
C ASP A 193 -10.47 -15.08 -0.83
N ALA A 194 -9.30 -15.06 -0.18
CA ALA A 194 -8.91 -16.06 0.81
C ALA A 194 -9.82 -16.05 2.06
N LEU A 195 -10.26 -14.88 2.52
CA LEU A 195 -11.16 -14.76 3.67
C LEU A 195 -12.59 -15.12 3.30
N HIS A 196 -13.09 -14.72 2.13
CA HIS A 196 -14.41 -15.10 1.65
C HIS A 196 -14.52 -16.63 1.48
N ARG A 197 -13.48 -17.31 0.98
CA ARG A 197 -13.43 -18.79 0.91
C ARG A 197 -13.55 -19.44 2.29
N ARG A 198 -13.11 -18.76 3.35
CA ARG A 198 -13.19 -19.20 4.77
C ARG A 198 -14.51 -18.80 5.45
N GLY A 199 -15.45 -18.20 4.71
CA GLY A 199 -16.77 -17.79 5.22
C GLY A 199 -16.77 -16.52 6.05
N PHE A 200 -15.73 -15.70 5.95
CA PHE A 200 -15.75 -14.37 6.55
C PHE A 200 -16.61 -13.41 5.73
N LEU A 201 -17.37 -12.57 6.43
CA LEU A 201 -18.15 -11.47 5.86
C LEU A 201 -17.32 -10.18 5.91
N GLU A 202 -17.16 -9.53 4.76
CA GLU A 202 -16.56 -8.18 4.73
C GLU A 202 -17.59 -7.17 5.22
N VAL A 203 -17.22 -6.38 6.23
CA VAL A 203 -18.06 -5.32 6.79
C VAL A 203 -17.35 -3.98 6.71
N GLU A 204 -18.09 -2.90 6.79
CA GLU A 204 -17.59 -1.54 6.87
C GLU A 204 -18.00 -0.92 8.19
N THR A 205 -17.02 -0.39 8.94
CA THR A 205 -17.25 0.28 10.22
C THR A 205 -16.81 1.74 10.14
N PRO A 206 -17.24 2.61 11.07
CA PRO A 206 -16.97 4.04 10.97
C PRO A 206 -15.47 4.39 10.93
N MET A 207 -15.07 5.21 9.95
CA MET A 207 -13.75 5.85 9.94
C MET A 207 -13.68 7.09 10.83
N LEU A 208 -14.81 7.81 10.97
CA LEU A 208 -14.97 8.91 11.93
C LEU A 208 -15.61 8.37 13.19
N GLN A 209 -14.94 8.52 14.32
CA GLN A 209 -15.34 7.96 15.60
C GLN A 209 -15.42 9.06 16.66
N THR A 210 -16.28 8.89 17.65
CA THR A 210 -16.41 9.81 18.79
C THR A 210 -15.32 9.60 19.83
N LEU A 211 -14.71 8.41 19.85
CA LEU A 211 -13.56 8.04 20.67
C LEU A 211 -12.56 7.28 19.80
N ALA A 212 -11.28 7.50 20.02
CA ALA A 212 -10.23 6.70 19.41
C ALA A 212 -9.90 5.51 20.32
N GLY A 213 -9.93 4.29 19.77
CA GLY A 213 -9.65 3.06 20.52
C GLY A 213 -9.32 1.88 19.62
N GLY A 214 -8.99 0.72 20.22
CA GLY A 214 -8.64 -0.51 19.52
C GLY A 214 -7.14 -0.63 19.16
N ALA A 215 -6.32 0.35 19.52
CA ALA A 215 -4.87 0.31 19.34
C ALA A 215 -4.19 1.29 20.29
N ALA A 216 -2.89 1.14 20.52
CA ALA A 216 -2.04 2.13 21.15
C ALA A 216 -1.44 3.02 20.04
N ALA A 217 -2.04 4.18 19.78
CA ALA A 217 -1.60 5.11 18.74
C ALA A 217 -2.24 6.50 18.92
N ARG A 218 -1.58 7.54 18.42
CA ARG A 218 -2.15 8.89 18.43
C ARG A 218 -3.17 9.09 17.30
N PRO A 219 -4.40 9.56 17.58
CA PRO A 219 -5.39 9.83 16.56
C PRO A 219 -5.17 11.18 15.86
N PHE A 220 -5.70 11.30 14.63
CA PHE A 220 -6.01 12.60 14.04
C PHE A 220 -7.36 13.08 14.55
N VAL A 221 -7.45 14.35 14.89
CA VAL A 221 -8.68 15.00 15.36
C VAL A 221 -9.25 15.88 14.26
N THR A 222 -10.57 15.86 14.08
CA THR A 222 -11.30 16.75 13.19
C THR A 222 -12.58 17.24 13.90
N HIS A 223 -13.23 18.26 13.35
CA HIS A 223 -14.45 18.82 13.92
C HIS A 223 -15.62 18.67 12.95
N SER A 224 -16.76 18.19 13.46
CA SER A 224 -18.02 18.13 12.72
C SER A 224 -18.85 19.39 12.99
N ASN A 225 -18.95 20.29 12.02
CA ASN A 225 -19.76 21.51 12.15
C ASN A 225 -21.25 21.21 12.37
N ALA A 226 -21.76 20.10 11.82
CA ALA A 226 -23.17 19.75 11.94
C ALA A 226 -23.54 19.18 13.33
N LEU A 227 -22.58 18.52 13.99
CA LEU A 227 -22.75 17.95 15.32
C LEU A 227 -22.18 18.84 16.42
N ASP A 228 -21.43 19.89 16.04
CA ASP A 228 -20.66 20.74 16.96
C ASP A 228 -19.82 19.90 17.93
N ALA A 229 -19.09 18.93 17.38
CA ALA A 229 -18.32 17.96 18.15
C ALA A 229 -17.02 17.58 17.45
N ASP A 230 -15.99 17.32 18.25
CA ASP A 230 -14.75 16.76 17.77
C ASP A 230 -14.92 15.27 17.48
N LEU A 231 -14.36 14.83 16.36
CA LEU A 231 -14.31 13.45 15.92
C LEU A 231 -12.88 13.03 15.68
N TYR A 232 -12.63 11.75 15.75
CA TYR A 232 -11.32 11.14 15.54
C TYR A 232 -11.34 10.30 14.27
N LEU A 233 -10.28 10.40 13.45
CA LEU A 233 -10.04 9.38 12.44
C LEU A 233 -9.59 8.10 13.15
N ARG A 234 -10.21 6.97 12.82
CA ARG A 234 -9.95 5.69 13.50
C ARG A 234 -8.49 5.26 13.43
N ILE A 235 -7.98 4.76 14.54
CA ILE A 235 -6.65 4.15 14.65
C ILE A 235 -6.70 2.63 14.43
N ALA A 236 -7.87 2.01 14.58
CA ALA A 236 -8.19 0.61 14.34
C ALA A 236 -9.72 0.44 14.21
N PRO A 237 -10.25 -0.56 13.48
CA PRO A 237 -11.66 -0.94 13.47
C PRO A 237 -12.05 -1.91 14.59
N GLU A 238 -11.14 -2.41 15.40
CA GLU A 238 -11.25 -3.49 16.39
C GLU A 238 -12.53 -3.45 17.22
N LEU A 239 -12.80 -2.33 17.94
CA LEU A 239 -13.92 -2.25 18.86
C LEU A 239 -15.28 -2.36 18.16
N PHE A 240 -15.37 -1.93 16.89
CA PHE A 240 -16.57 -2.08 16.09
C PHE A 240 -16.73 -3.50 15.54
N LEU A 241 -15.64 -4.16 15.16
CA LEU A 241 -15.67 -5.55 14.70
C LEU A 241 -16.04 -6.51 15.84
N LYS A 242 -15.55 -6.27 17.06
CA LYS A 242 -16.00 -6.99 18.26
C LYS A 242 -17.50 -6.79 18.53
N ARG A 243 -18.04 -5.58 18.31
CA ARG A 243 -19.50 -5.33 18.42
C ARG A 243 -20.29 -6.11 17.36
N CYS A 244 -19.71 -6.40 16.18
CA CYS A 244 -20.34 -7.29 15.20
C CYS A 244 -20.47 -8.72 15.76
N LEU A 245 -19.45 -9.24 16.48
CA LEU A 245 -19.53 -10.55 17.12
C LEU A 245 -20.59 -10.58 18.24
N VAL A 246 -20.68 -9.52 19.06
CA VAL A 246 -21.77 -9.35 20.03
C VAL A 246 -23.13 -9.38 19.33
N GLY A 247 -23.22 -8.76 18.13
CA GLY A 247 -24.43 -8.75 17.30
C GLY A 247 -24.77 -10.09 16.63
N GLY A 248 -23.95 -11.12 16.80
CA GLY A 248 -24.21 -12.48 16.32
C GLY A 248 -23.56 -12.84 14.97
N PHE A 249 -22.60 -12.07 14.47
CA PHE A 249 -21.78 -12.50 13.35
C PHE A 249 -20.67 -13.46 13.84
N ASP A 250 -20.53 -14.63 13.20
CA ASP A 250 -19.51 -15.60 13.59
C ASP A 250 -18.13 -15.26 13.07
N ARG A 251 -18.04 -14.67 11.87
CA ARG A 251 -16.78 -14.34 11.18
C ARG A 251 -16.93 -13.05 10.39
N VAL A 252 -16.15 -12.04 10.77
CA VAL A 252 -16.15 -10.75 10.08
C VAL A 252 -14.72 -10.31 9.78
N PHE A 253 -14.55 -9.55 8.70
CA PHE A 253 -13.32 -8.84 8.45
C PHE A 253 -13.58 -7.46 7.86
N GLU A 254 -12.64 -6.57 8.03
CA GLU A 254 -12.58 -5.29 7.33
C GLU A 254 -11.18 -5.08 6.77
N LEU A 255 -11.09 -4.74 5.48
CA LEU A 255 -9.85 -4.32 4.84
C LEU A 255 -9.99 -2.88 4.39
N ASN A 256 -9.49 -1.95 5.18
CA ASN A 256 -9.72 -0.53 4.95
C ASN A 256 -8.58 0.34 5.52
N ARG A 257 -8.73 1.68 5.45
CA ARG A 257 -7.76 2.63 5.96
C ARG A 257 -7.87 2.85 7.45
N VAL A 258 -6.72 2.98 8.09
CA VAL A 258 -6.54 3.46 9.45
C VAL A 258 -5.54 4.62 9.45
N PHE A 259 -5.60 5.45 10.50
CA PHE A 259 -4.90 6.72 10.57
C PHE A 259 -4.21 6.84 11.92
N ARG A 260 -2.88 6.96 11.93
CA ARG A 260 -2.08 7.15 13.14
C ARG A 260 -1.22 8.38 12.99
N ASN A 261 -1.40 9.35 13.87
CA ASN A 261 -0.73 10.65 13.83
C ASN A 261 0.71 10.54 14.38
N GLU A 262 1.48 9.72 13.69
CA GLU A 262 2.87 9.39 14.02
C GLU A 262 3.80 9.80 12.88
N GLY A 263 5.09 9.45 12.98
CA GLY A 263 6.09 9.76 11.97
C GLY A 263 5.82 9.05 10.62
N ALA A 264 6.37 9.62 9.54
CA ALA A 264 6.39 9.01 8.22
C ALA A 264 7.84 8.72 7.83
N ASP A 265 8.20 7.43 7.72
CA ASP A 265 9.53 6.96 7.37
C ASP A 265 9.51 5.87 6.28
N SER A 266 10.51 5.02 6.20
CA SER A 266 10.60 3.92 5.23
C SER A 266 9.67 2.73 5.55
N THR A 267 9.14 2.66 6.77
CA THR A 267 8.34 1.56 7.30
C THR A 267 6.98 2.00 7.84
N HIS A 268 6.78 3.31 8.04
CA HIS A 268 5.56 3.89 8.61
C HIS A 268 4.94 4.94 7.69
N SER A 269 3.61 4.94 7.63
CA SER A 269 2.79 5.98 6.99
C SER A 269 1.66 6.36 7.92
N PRO A 270 1.33 7.65 8.07
CA PRO A 270 0.23 8.09 8.94
C PRO A 270 -1.15 7.62 8.45
N GLU A 271 -1.27 7.23 7.20
CA GLU A 271 -2.42 6.56 6.60
C GLU A 271 -1.94 5.26 5.94
N PHE A 272 -2.51 4.12 6.32
CA PHE A 272 -2.17 2.82 5.76
C PHE A 272 -3.36 1.88 5.70
N ALA A 273 -3.22 0.80 4.92
CA ALA A 273 -4.25 -0.23 4.80
C ALA A 273 -4.03 -1.32 5.85
N MET A 274 -5.09 -1.58 6.63
CA MET A 274 -5.12 -2.66 7.61
C MET A 274 -6.22 -3.66 7.24
N LEU A 275 -5.93 -4.93 7.40
CA LEU A 275 -6.87 -6.02 7.40
C LEU A 275 -7.07 -6.46 8.83
N GLU A 276 -8.29 -6.41 9.34
CA GLU A 276 -8.64 -7.02 10.61
C GLU A 276 -9.70 -8.11 10.43
N THR A 277 -9.53 -9.21 11.15
CA THR A 277 -10.44 -10.35 11.14
C THR A 277 -10.84 -10.72 12.55
N TYR A 278 -12.10 -11.09 12.76
CA TYR A 278 -12.60 -11.58 14.05
C TYR A 278 -13.46 -12.82 13.82
N GLN A 279 -13.17 -13.87 14.61
CA GLN A 279 -13.86 -15.16 14.51
C GLN A 279 -14.30 -15.63 15.88
N ALA A 280 -15.61 -15.87 16.02
CA ALA A 280 -16.19 -16.51 17.20
C ALA A 280 -15.73 -17.96 17.33
N TYR A 281 -15.56 -18.41 18.57
CA TYR A 281 -15.17 -19.78 18.97
C TYR A 281 -13.79 -20.22 18.48
N GLY A 282 -12.93 -19.27 18.10
CA GLY A 282 -11.54 -19.49 17.78
C GLY A 282 -10.59 -19.02 18.89
N THR A 283 -9.37 -19.49 18.86
CA THR A 283 -8.27 -19.10 19.76
C THR A 283 -7.14 -18.44 18.96
N TYR A 284 -6.17 -17.86 19.67
CA TYR A 284 -4.99 -17.29 19.00
C TYR A 284 -4.14 -18.34 18.25
N ASP A 285 -4.28 -19.64 18.57
CA ASP A 285 -3.68 -20.73 17.80
C ASP A 285 -4.33 -20.86 16.44
N ASP A 286 -5.67 -20.83 16.39
CA ASP A 286 -6.44 -20.91 15.15
C ASP A 286 -6.16 -19.72 14.23
N SER A 287 -6.06 -18.52 14.81
CA SER A 287 -5.75 -17.32 14.01
C SER A 287 -4.31 -17.30 13.49
N ALA A 288 -3.34 -17.86 14.21
CA ALA A 288 -1.97 -17.98 13.73
C ALA A 288 -1.89 -18.91 12.49
N ILE A 289 -2.56 -20.07 12.56
CA ILE A 289 -2.66 -21.01 11.43
C ILE A 289 -3.33 -20.33 10.23
N MET A 290 -4.50 -19.70 10.45
CA MET A 290 -5.24 -19.00 9.40
C MET A 290 -4.38 -17.88 8.76
N THR A 291 -3.68 -17.08 9.56
CA THR A 291 -2.85 -15.99 9.06
C THR A 291 -1.72 -16.50 8.18
N ARG A 292 -1.02 -17.57 8.59
CA ARG A 292 0.01 -18.21 7.77
C ARG A 292 -0.58 -18.67 6.43
N GLU A 293 -1.69 -19.41 6.46
CA GLU A 293 -2.35 -19.93 5.25
C GLU A 293 -2.79 -18.80 4.31
N VAL A 294 -3.40 -17.74 4.85
CA VAL A 294 -3.81 -16.57 4.05
C VAL A 294 -2.61 -15.90 3.37
N ILE A 295 -1.50 -15.71 4.08
CA ILE A 295 -0.28 -15.12 3.51
C ILE A 295 0.31 -16.01 2.42
N GLN A 296 0.34 -17.34 2.64
CA GLN A 296 0.81 -18.30 1.64
C GLN A 296 -0.08 -18.31 0.39
N GLU A 297 -1.42 -18.29 0.55
CA GLU A 297 -2.37 -18.18 -0.57
C GLU A 297 -2.22 -16.86 -1.33
N VAL A 298 -2.02 -15.74 -0.59
CA VAL A 298 -1.77 -14.43 -1.21
C VAL A 298 -0.47 -14.44 -2.03
N ALA A 299 0.58 -15.09 -1.54
CA ALA A 299 1.83 -15.24 -2.30
C ALA A 299 1.62 -16.06 -3.58
N ASP A 300 0.86 -17.15 -3.52
CA ASP A 300 0.53 -17.97 -4.69
C ASP A 300 -0.33 -17.18 -5.70
N ASP A 301 -1.42 -16.56 -5.25
CA ASP A 301 -2.41 -15.91 -6.13
C ASP A 301 -1.92 -14.57 -6.71
N ALA A 302 -1.13 -13.77 -5.94
CA ALA A 302 -0.72 -12.43 -6.34
C ALA A 302 0.71 -12.34 -6.88
N ILE A 303 1.62 -13.20 -6.42
CA ILE A 303 3.03 -13.22 -6.83
C ILE A 303 3.32 -14.42 -7.72
N GLY A 304 2.56 -15.52 -7.57
CA GLY A 304 2.74 -16.77 -8.32
C GLY A 304 3.72 -17.76 -7.69
N THR A 305 4.24 -17.47 -6.49
CA THR A 305 5.19 -18.34 -5.79
C THR A 305 5.31 -17.96 -4.31
N ARG A 306 5.54 -18.96 -3.45
CA ARG A 306 5.92 -18.77 -2.05
C ARG A 306 7.43 -18.58 -1.85
N ARG A 307 8.21 -18.85 -2.89
CA ARG A 307 9.67 -18.64 -2.90
C ARG A 307 9.99 -17.32 -3.57
N LEU A 308 10.01 -16.26 -2.77
CA LEU A 308 10.02 -14.87 -3.21
C LEU A 308 11.44 -14.46 -3.64
N PRO A 309 11.66 -14.06 -4.92
CA PRO A 309 12.92 -13.45 -5.32
C PRO A 309 12.99 -12.02 -4.79
N LEU A 310 14.02 -11.71 -3.99
CA LEU A 310 14.25 -10.39 -3.44
C LEU A 310 15.13 -9.54 -4.36
N PRO A 311 15.09 -8.19 -4.24
CA PRO A 311 15.89 -7.30 -5.07
C PRO A 311 17.42 -7.54 -5.02
N ASP A 312 17.93 -8.10 -3.92
CA ASP A 312 19.33 -8.47 -3.73
C ASP A 312 19.72 -9.82 -4.38
N GLY A 313 18.75 -10.50 -5.01
CA GLY A 313 18.93 -11.82 -5.64
C GLY A 313 18.79 -13.01 -4.70
N THR A 314 18.50 -12.80 -3.41
CA THR A 314 18.21 -13.88 -2.48
C THR A 314 16.78 -14.40 -2.68
N ILE A 315 16.53 -15.65 -2.25
CA ILE A 315 15.19 -16.24 -2.24
C ILE A 315 14.70 -16.29 -0.79
N TYR A 316 13.54 -15.67 -0.55
CA TYR A 316 12.86 -15.76 0.73
C TYR A 316 11.73 -16.80 0.65
N ASP A 317 11.78 -17.82 1.52
CA ASP A 317 10.86 -18.94 1.45
C ASP A 317 9.74 -18.78 2.50
N LEU A 318 8.49 -18.76 2.02
CA LEU A 318 7.27 -18.73 2.84
C LEU A 318 6.61 -20.10 2.93
N ASP A 319 7.19 -21.14 2.33
CA ASP A 319 6.60 -22.48 2.34
C ASP A 319 6.81 -23.19 3.68
N GLY A 320 5.99 -24.19 3.94
CA GLY A 320 6.10 -25.02 5.15
C GLY A 320 5.53 -24.38 6.42
N GLU A 321 5.97 -24.93 7.55
CA GLU A 321 5.64 -24.44 8.89
C GLU A 321 6.57 -23.29 9.29
N TRP A 322 6.06 -22.33 10.07
CA TRP A 322 6.82 -21.18 10.53
C TRP A 322 7.26 -21.36 11.97
N GLU A 323 8.34 -20.71 12.33
CA GLU A 323 8.87 -20.77 13.70
C GLU A 323 7.89 -20.16 14.70
N THR A 324 7.91 -20.69 15.91
CA THR A 324 7.15 -20.15 17.05
C THR A 324 8.07 -20.06 18.25
N ILE A 325 8.18 -18.84 18.80
CA ILE A 325 8.96 -18.56 20.01
C ILE A 325 8.10 -17.85 21.04
N GLN A 326 8.44 -17.99 22.32
CA GLN A 326 7.78 -17.26 23.40
C GLN A 326 8.61 -16.05 23.80
N MET A 327 7.95 -14.93 24.14
CA MET A 327 8.62 -13.66 24.44
C MET A 327 9.60 -13.78 25.62
N TYR A 328 9.16 -14.21 26.78
CA TYR A 328 10.00 -14.30 27.97
C TYR A 328 11.17 -15.32 27.82
N PRO A 329 10.94 -16.53 27.33
CA PRO A 329 12.03 -17.51 27.11
C PRO A 329 13.06 -17.02 26.11
N SER A 330 12.64 -16.45 24.96
CA SER A 330 13.57 -15.97 23.93
C SER A 330 14.37 -14.74 24.41
N LEU A 331 13.75 -13.85 25.18
CA LEU A 331 14.45 -12.73 25.82
C LEU A 331 15.47 -13.24 26.83
N SER A 332 15.09 -14.20 27.65
CA SER A 332 15.99 -14.82 28.67
C SER A 332 17.22 -15.44 28.03
N GLU A 333 17.02 -16.17 26.93
CA GLU A 333 18.12 -16.77 26.15
C GLU A 333 19.03 -15.67 25.55
N ALA A 334 18.46 -14.65 24.94
CA ALA A 334 19.23 -13.57 24.32
C ALA A 334 20.05 -12.76 25.34
N LEU A 335 19.54 -12.61 26.55
CA LEU A 335 20.21 -11.87 27.64
C LEU A 335 21.17 -12.71 28.47
N GLY A 336 21.06 -14.04 28.39
CA GLY A 336 21.79 -14.97 29.27
C GLY A 336 21.37 -14.87 30.75
N GLU A 337 20.16 -14.39 31.01
CA GLU A 337 19.59 -14.15 32.34
C GLU A 337 18.07 -14.44 32.29
N GLN A 338 17.55 -15.10 33.32
CA GLN A 338 16.12 -15.45 33.39
C GLN A 338 15.26 -14.20 33.59
N ILE A 339 14.36 -13.96 32.64
CA ILE A 339 13.35 -12.92 32.69
C ILE A 339 11.98 -13.58 32.75
N THR A 340 11.14 -13.14 33.68
CA THR A 340 9.79 -13.67 33.92
C THR A 340 8.83 -12.52 34.17
N PRO A 341 7.50 -12.75 34.19
CA PRO A 341 6.53 -11.72 34.56
C PRO A 341 6.76 -11.06 35.92
N GLU A 342 7.46 -11.76 36.85
CA GLU A 342 7.76 -11.26 38.19
C GLU A 342 9.12 -10.51 38.26
N THR A 343 9.87 -10.43 37.16
CA THR A 343 11.14 -9.68 37.14
C THR A 343 10.90 -8.19 37.44
N PRO A 344 11.51 -7.60 38.49
CA PRO A 344 11.27 -6.21 38.84
C PRO A 344 11.68 -5.24 37.74
N ALA A 345 10.88 -4.18 37.52
CA ALA A 345 11.14 -3.15 36.51
C ALA A 345 12.53 -2.51 36.68
N GLU A 346 13.01 -2.32 37.92
CA GLU A 346 14.35 -1.81 38.21
C GLU A 346 15.46 -2.72 37.63
N ARG A 347 15.21 -4.02 37.61
CA ARG A 347 16.17 -4.97 36.99
C ARG A 347 16.19 -4.81 35.47
N LEU A 348 15.03 -4.66 34.85
CA LEU A 348 14.91 -4.43 33.42
C LEU A 348 15.59 -3.12 33.00
N TRP A 349 15.45 -2.03 33.79
CA TRP A 349 16.18 -0.79 33.59
C TRP A 349 17.70 -0.96 33.65
N GLN A 350 18.21 -1.74 34.60
CA GLN A 350 19.64 -2.05 34.70
C GLN A 350 20.14 -2.82 33.47
N ILE A 351 19.30 -3.70 32.91
CA ILE A 351 19.62 -4.43 31.68
C ILE A 351 19.65 -3.49 30.50
N ALA A 352 18.67 -2.59 30.37
CA ALA A 352 18.63 -1.57 29.30
C ALA A 352 19.89 -0.69 29.32
N ASP A 353 20.28 -0.19 30.50
CA ASP A 353 21.50 0.60 30.68
C ASP A 353 22.75 -0.17 30.27
N ARG A 354 22.85 -1.45 30.68
CA ARG A 354 23.98 -2.34 30.34
C ARG A 354 24.11 -2.58 28.83
N LEU A 355 22.97 -2.68 28.12
CA LEU A 355 22.91 -2.94 26.68
C LEU A 355 23.02 -1.64 25.86
N GLY A 356 22.90 -0.47 26.47
CA GLY A 356 22.86 0.82 25.79
C GLY A 356 21.57 1.04 25.02
N VAL A 357 20.45 0.44 25.47
CA VAL A 357 19.13 0.62 24.87
C VAL A 357 18.57 1.95 25.37
N GLU A 358 18.34 2.87 24.44
CA GLU A 358 17.79 4.19 24.76
C GLU A 358 16.26 4.11 24.94
N ILE A 359 15.81 3.99 26.20
CA ILE A 359 14.39 4.00 26.56
C ILE A 359 14.08 5.33 27.28
N PRO A 360 13.05 6.09 26.84
CA PRO A 360 12.66 7.34 27.51
C PRO A 360 12.21 7.11 28.96
N ARG A 361 12.94 7.70 29.93
CA ARG A 361 12.65 7.50 31.36
C ARG A 361 11.49 8.36 31.89
N ASP A 362 11.13 9.39 31.16
CA ASP A 362 10.04 10.33 31.48
C ASP A 362 8.66 9.82 31.11
N ARG A 363 8.57 8.70 30.37
CA ARG A 363 7.30 8.10 29.97
C ARG A 363 6.68 7.13 30.96
N GLY A 364 7.32 6.87 32.11
CA GLY A 364 6.78 6.02 33.16
C GLY A 364 6.57 4.57 32.76
N TYR A 365 7.41 4.01 31.88
CA TYR A 365 7.30 2.65 31.40
C TYR A 365 7.37 1.62 32.54
N GLY A 366 6.33 0.78 32.63
CA GLY A 366 6.24 -0.35 33.53
C GLY A 366 6.96 -1.60 33.01
N HIS A 367 6.81 -2.70 33.76
CA HIS A 367 7.45 -3.99 33.45
C HIS A 367 7.20 -4.43 32.00
N GLY A 368 5.94 -4.51 31.57
CA GLY A 368 5.58 -5.02 30.25
C GLY A 368 6.23 -4.26 29.12
N LYS A 369 6.19 -2.92 29.16
CA LYS A 369 6.79 -2.09 28.12
C LYS A 369 8.31 -2.23 28.06
N LEU A 370 8.97 -2.36 29.22
CA LEU A 370 10.41 -2.60 29.26
C LEU A 370 10.79 -3.96 28.69
N VAL A 371 9.97 -4.99 28.93
CA VAL A 371 10.16 -6.32 28.33
C VAL A 371 10.08 -6.23 26.80
N GLU A 372 9.06 -5.54 26.25
CA GLU A 372 8.91 -5.37 24.80
C GLU A 372 10.09 -4.63 24.19
N GLU A 373 10.52 -3.50 24.75
CA GLU A 373 11.66 -2.72 24.24
C GLU A 373 12.97 -3.53 24.26
N LEU A 374 13.24 -4.24 25.35
CA LEU A 374 14.41 -5.11 25.46
C LEU A 374 14.34 -6.29 24.49
N TRP A 375 13.14 -6.85 24.31
CA TRP A 375 12.92 -7.97 23.41
C TRP A 375 13.11 -7.53 21.96
N GLU A 376 12.51 -6.42 21.55
CA GLU A 376 12.67 -5.88 20.20
C GLU A 376 14.16 -5.63 19.87
N HIS A 377 14.90 -5.02 20.80
CA HIS A 377 16.33 -4.77 20.63
C HIS A 377 17.15 -6.06 20.54
N SER A 378 16.84 -7.06 21.40
CA SER A 378 17.70 -8.23 21.59
C SER A 378 17.35 -9.38 20.63
N VAL A 379 16.06 -9.51 20.24
CA VAL A 379 15.50 -10.63 19.48
C VAL A 379 14.79 -10.15 18.21
N GLY A 380 13.78 -9.27 18.33
CA GLY A 380 12.85 -8.89 17.25
C GLY A 380 13.57 -8.40 16.00
N ASN A 381 14.50 -7.47 16.15
CA ASN A 381 15.31 -6.91 15.06
C ASN A 381 16.21 -7.93 14.31
N LYS A 382 16.30 -9.17 14.78
CA LYS A 382 17.10 -10.24 14.18
C LYS A 382 16.25 -11.30 13.46
N LEU A 383 14.95 -11.31 13.67
CA LEU A 383 14.04 -12.32 13.12
C LEU A 383 13.93 -12.18 11.59
N TRP A 384 14.64 -13.03 10.88
CA TRP A 384 14.58 -13.04 9.41
C TRP A 384 13.54 -14.02 8.87
N ALA A 385 13.50 -15.26 9.38
CA ALA A 385 12.52 -16.27 9.00
C ALA A 385 11.11 -15.87 9.49
N PRO A 386 10.04 -16.37 8.84
CA PRO A 386 8.68 -16.17 9.34
C PRO A 386 8.54 -16.77 10.75
N THR A 387 8.27 -15.92 11.75
CA THR A 387 8.28 -16.31 13.16
C THR A 387 7.10 -15.73 13.90
N PHE A 388 6.31 -16.57 14.55
CA PHE A 388 5.31 -16.17 15.53
C PHE A 388 5.97 -16.00 16.90
N VAL A 389 5.87 -14.81 17.47
CA VAL A 389 6.29 -14.49 18.83
C VAL A 389 5.06 -14.50 19.72
N ARG A 390 5.05 -15.21 20.83
CA ARG A 390 3.85 -15.47 21.63
C ARG A 390 4.01 -15.09 23.08
N ASP A 391 2.87 -14.97 23.75
CA ASP A 391 2.72 -14.88 25.21
C ASP A 391 3.33 -13.59 25.75
N PHE A 392 2.66 -12.48 25.42
CA PHE A 392 3.07 -11.11 25.74
C PHE A 392 2.74 -10.72 27.18
N PRO A 393 3.42 -9.69 27.74
CA PRO A 393 3.07 -9.12 29.04
C PRO A 393 1.63 -8.61 29.08
N VAL A 394 0.97 -8.87 30.20
CA VAL A 394 -0.43 -8.48 30.38
C VAL A 394 -0.68 -6.96 30.41
N GLU A 395 0.34 -6.18 30.81
CA GLU A 395 0.23 -4.73 30.93
C GLU A 395 0.16 -4.01 29.58
N THR A 396 0.72 -4.61 28.53
CA THR A 396 0.81 -4.01 27.20
C THR A 396 -0.31 -4.44 26.25
N THR A 397 -1.18 -5.35 26.71
CA THR A 397 -2.22 -5.99 25.88
C THR A 397 -3.61 -5.88 26.50
N PRO A 398 -4.19 -4.65 26.59
CA PRO A 398 -5.42 -4.41 27.37
C PRO A 398 -6.68 -5.09 26.80
N LEU A 399 -6.69 -5.48 25.50
CA LEU A 399 -7.83 -6.09 24.82
C LEU A 399 -7.75 -7.60 24.67
N THR A 400 -6.67 -8.20 25.22
CA THR A 400 -6.32 -9.62 25.05
C THR A 400 -6.68 -10.43 26.31
N ALA A 401 -7.16 -11.66 26.10
CA ALA A 401 -7.45 -12.58 27.19
C ALA A 401 -6.18 -12.94 27.99
N PRO A 402 -6.27 -13.08 29.32
CA PRO A 402 -5.18 -13.64 30.11
C PRO A 402 -4.80 -15.04 29.58
N HIS A 403 -3.52 -15.35 29.62
CA HIS A 403 -3.05 -16.67 29.19
C HIS A 403 -3.59 -17.75 30.12
N ARG A 404 -4.11 -18.84 29.52
CA ARG A 404 -4.79 -19.94 30.27
C ARG A 404 -3.91 -20.72 31.24
N SER A 405 -2.57 -20.60 31.15
CA SER A 405 -1.61 -21.38 31.97
C SER A 405 -0.37 -20.61 32.40
N ILE A 406 -0.13 -19.39 31.92
CA ILE A 406 1.03 -18.55 32.29
C ILE A 406 0.51 -17.28 32.95
N GLU A 407 0.70 -17.20 34.28
CA GLU A 407 0.33 -16.02 35.05
C GLU A 407 1.16 -14.80 34.61
N GLY A 408 0.55 -13.62 34.49
CA GLY A 408 1.21 -12.40 34.04
C GLY A 408 1.40 -12.27 32.50
N ALA A 409 1.01 -13.28 31.73
CA ALA A 409 1.01 -13.25 30.27
C ALA A 409 -0.40 -13.23 29.67
N THR A 410 -0.48 -12.95 28.37
CA THR A 410 -1.72 -12.98 27.58
C THR A 410 -1.58 -13.88 26.36
N GLU A 411 -2.72 -14.37 25.84
CA GLU A 411 -2.77 -15.16 24.61
C GLU A 411 -2.70 -14.26 23.38
N LYS A 412 -1.52 -13.70 23.14
CA LYS A 412 -1.18 -12.86 21.97
C LYS A 412 -0.03 -13.50 21.21
N TRP A 413 -0.04 -13.30 19.90
CA TRP A 413 1.11 -13.48 19.03
C TRP A 413 1.32 -12.27 18.13
N ASP A 414 2.59 -11.97 17.81
CA ASP A 414 2.99 -11.09 16.71
C ASP A 414 3.78 -11.90 15.68
N LEU A 415 3.53 -11.64 14.41
CA LEU A 415 4.21 -12.30 13.29
C LEU A 415 5.30 -11.39 12.73
N TYR A 416 6.51 -11.89 12.73
CA TYR A 416 7.66 -11.26 12.11
C TYR A 416 8.02 -11.96 10.79
N ILE A 417 8.18 -11.18 9.73
CA ILE A 417 8.69 -11.62 8.42
C ILE A 417 9.76 -10.63 7.99
N ARG A 418 11.00 -11.10 7.76
CA ARG A 418 12.10 -10.24 7.33
C ARG A 418 12.35 -9.04 8.26
N ARG A 419 12.32 -9.25 9.56
CA ARG A 419 12.46 -8.21 10.61
C ARG A 419 11.33 -7.18 10.61
N ILE A 420 10.23 -7.45 9.95
CA ILE A 420 9.05 -6.58 9.91
C ILE A 420 7.97 -7.27 10.73
N GLU A 421 7.48 -6.62 11.78
CA GLU A 421 6.24 -6.99 12.44
C GLU A 421 5.10 -6.75 11.44
N LEU A 422 4.52 -7.85 10.96
CA LEU A 422 3.54 -7.85 9.89
C LEU A 422 2.11 -7.91 10.39
N ALA A 423 1.86 -8.73 11.40
CA ALA A 423 0.53 -8.98 11.92
C ALA A 423 0.58 -9.28 13.42
N THR A 424 -0.54 -9.03 14.08
CA THR A 424 -0.81 -9.41 15.47
C THR A 424 -2.09 -10.19 15.55
N GLY A 425 -2.23 -11.07 16.54
CA GLY A 425 -3.51 -11.74 16.80
C GLY A 425 -3.55 -12.29 18.22
N TYR A 426 -4.77 -12.43 18.71
CA TYR A 426 -4.97 -12.86 20.11
C TYR A 426 -6.29 -13.55 20.34
N SER A 427 -6.39 -14.27 21.45
CA SER A 427 -7.68 -14.62 22.07
C SER A 427 -8.26 -13.37 22.70
N GLU A 428 -9.50 -13.02 22.37
CA GLU A 428 -10.10 -11.77 22.78
C GLU A 428 -10.49 -11.76 24.26
N LEU A 429 -10.25 -10.63 24.94
CA LEU A 429 -10.82 -10.38 26.25
C LEU A 429 -12.33 -10.10 26.08
N ILE A 430 -13.16 -10.95 26.68
CA ILE A 430 -14.62 -10.91 26.58
C ILE A 430 -15.31 -10.60 27.89
N ASP A 431 -14.57 -10.63 29.01
CA ASP A 431 -15.11 -10.32 30.35
C ASP A 431 -15.20 -8.79 30.52
N PRO A 432 -16.42 -8.21 30.62
CA PRO A 432 -16.59 -6.76 30.71
C PRO A 432 -16.01 -6.17 32.00
N VAL A 433 -15.92 -6.96 33.10
CA VAL A 433 -15.39 -6.48 34.38
C VAL A 433 -13.88 -6.33 34.27
N ILE A 434 -13.19 -7.36 33.76
CA ILE A 434 -11.73 -7.31 33.55
C ILE A 434 -11.40 -6.26 32.48
N GLN A 435 -12.21 -6.13 31.42
CA GLN A 435 -12.02 -5.12 30.38
C GLN A 435 -12.10 -3.69 30.96
N ARG A 436 -13.04 -3.43 31.84
CA ARG A 436 -13.13 -2.13 32.56
C ARG A 436 -11.86 -1.86 33.36
N GLU A 437 -11.41 -2.83 34.18
CA GLU A 437 -10.18 -2.71 34.97
C GLU A 437 -8.96 -2.37 34.09
N ARG A 438 -8.88 -3.00 32.89
CA ARG A 438 -7.81 -2.73 31.92
C ARG A 438 -7.90 -1.31 31.36
N PHE A 439 -9.08 -0.84 30.96
CA PHE A 439 -9.26 0.52 30.47
C PHE A 439 -8.97 1.58 31.54
N GLU A 440 -9.35 1.31 32.80
CA GLU A 440 -9.01 2.20 33.91
C GLU A 440 -7.50 2.26 34.18
N ALA A 441 -6.78 1.13 33.99
CA ALA A 441 -5.32 1.10 34.06
C ALA A 441 -4.69 1.91 32.92
N GLN A 442 -5.20 1.80 31.69
CA GLN A 442 -4.79 2.60 30.55
C GLN A 442 -5.06 4.10 30.77
N ALA A 443 -6.22 4.46 31.30
CA ALA A 443 -6.54 5.86 31.63
C ALA A 443 -5.58 6.45 32.67
N ARG A 444 -5.12 5.63 33.66
CA ARG A 444 -4.07 6.04 34.61
C ARG A 444 -2.73 6.24 33.91
N ALA A 445 -2.35 5.38 32.97
CA ALA A 445 -1.14 5.53 32.18
C ALA A 445 -1.17 6.82 31.33
N ALA A 446 -2.29 7.11 30.67
CA ALA A 446 -2.51 8.35 29.93
C ALA A 446 -2.34 9.60 30.86
N ALA A 447 -2.89 9.57 32.06
CA ALA A 447 -2.74 10.64 33.03
C ALA A 447 -1.29 10.80 33.54
N ALA A 448 -0.50 9.74 33.46
CA ALA A 448 0.95 9.74 33.78
C ALA A 448 1.84 10.16 32.60
N GLY A 449 1.28 10.45 31.42
CA GLY A 449 2.00 10.96 30.26
C GLY A 449 2.18 9.97 29.11
N ASP A 450 1.49 8.84 29.13
CA ASP A 450 1.46 7.91 28.00
C ASP A 450 0.42 8.37 26.96
N ASP A 451 0.89 9.01 25.91
CA ASP A 451 0.07 9.59 24.83
C ASP A 451 -0.58 8.50 23.92
N GLU A 452 -0.17 7.25 24.04
CA GLU A 452 -0.64 6.11 23.25
C GLU A 452 -1.64 5.25 24.03
N ALA A 453 -1.84 5.51 25.32
CA ALA A 453 -2.74 4.76 26.15
C ALA A 453 -4.21 4.91 25.70
N MET A 454 -4.94 3.79 25.75
CA MET A 454 -6.34 3.75 25.34
C MET A 454 -7.26 4.51 26.30
N VAL A 455 -8.30 5.14 25.75
CA VAL A 455 -9.34 5.79 26.52
C VAL A 455 -10.43 4.79 26.95
N LEU A 456 -11.12 5.10 28.04
CA LEU A 456 -12.28 4.33 28.51
C LEU A 456 -13.45 4.49 27.53
N ASP A 457 -13.90 3.40 26.92
CA ASP A 457 -15.04 3.33 25.99
C ASP A 457 -16.23 2.65 26.69
N GLU A 458 -17.13 3.44 27.27
CA GLU A 458 -18.32 2.94 27.97
C GLU A 458 -19.31 2.25 27.03
N ASP A 459 -19.42 2.69 25.76
CA ASP A 459 -20.28 2.06 24.77
C ASP A 459 -19.79 0.67 24.38
N PHE A 460 -18.47 0.48 24.33
CA PHE A 460 -17.89 -0.83 24.09
C PHE A 460 -18.07 -1.75 25.29
N LEU A 461 -17.88 -1.25 26.51
CA LEU A 461 -18.13 -2.04 27.73
C LEU A 461 -19.60 -2.46 27.81
N ALA A 462 -20.53 -1.55 27.54
CA ALA A 462 -21.97 -1.87 27.48
C ALA A 462 -22.27 -2.94 26.42
N ALA A 463 -21.56 -2.93 25.27
CA ALA A 463 -21.70 -3.99 24.26
C ALA A 463 -21.23 -5.35 24.80
N LEU A 464 -20.09 -5.40 25.50
CA LEU A 464 -19.59 -6.65 26.10
C LEU A 464 -20.54 -7.22 27.17
N GLU A 465 -21.29 -6.35 27.91
CA GLU A 465 -22.27 -6.75 28.89
C GLU A 465 -23.46 -7.50 28.26
N TYR A 466 -23.69 -7.42 26.94
CA TYR A 466 -24.66 -8.24 26.21
C TYR A 466 -24.09 -9.63 25.80
N ALA A 467 -22.90 -9.97 26.25
CA ALA A 467 -22.18 -11.19 26.02
C ALA A 467 -21.56 -11.30 24.59
N MET A 468 -20.25 -11.24 24.55
CA MET A 468 -19.46 -11.56 23.37
C MET A 468 -19.04 -13.04 23.44
N PRO A 469 -19.16 -13.85 22.36
CA PRO A 469 -18.67 -15.23 22.38
C PRO A 469 -17.14 -15.26 22.51
N PRO A 470 -16.54 -16.32 23.10
CA PRO A 470 -15.11 -16.55 23.01
C PRO A 470 -14.64 -16.43 21.54
N SER A 471 -13.60 -15.69 21.29
CA SER A 471 -13.23 -15.34 19.91
C SER A 471 -11.74 -15.03 19.79
N THR A 472 -11.26 -15.03 18.55
CA THR A 472 -9.92 -14.59 18.16
C THR A 472 -10.01 -13.47 17.15
N GLY A 473 -9.10 -12.50 17.28
CA GLY A 473 -8.91 -11.41 16.33
C GLY A 473 -7.50 -11.38 15.76
N THR A 474 -7.37 -10.79 14.58
CA THR A 474 -6.09 -10.58 13.91
C THR A 474 -6.05 -9.23 13.21
N GLY A 475 -4.97 -8.49 13.39
CA GLY A 475 -4.67 -7.29 12.62
C GLY A 475 -3.44 -7.49 11.74
N MET A 476 -3.52 -7.19 10.44
CA MET A 476 -2.41 -7.30 9.50
C MET A 476 -2.28 -6.04 8.64
N GLY A 477 -1.08 -5.44 8.63
CA GLY A 477 -0.75 -4.32 7.77
C GLY A 477 -0.57 -4.76 6.31
N ILE A 478 -1.48 -4.36 5.41
CA ILE A 478 -1.41 -4.74 3.99
C ILE A 478 -0.20 -4.10 3.29
N ASP A 479 0.17 -2.90 3.67
CA ASP A 479 1.37 -2.25 3.14
C ASP A 479 2.63 -3.00 3.55
N ARG A 480 2.71 -3.45 4.81
CA ARG A 480 3.80 -4.30 5.33
C ARG A 480 3.79 -5.70 4.70
N LEU A 481 2.61 -6.28 4.42
CA LEU A 481 2.51 -7.53 3.68
C LEU A 481 3.15 -7.40 2.29
N LEU A 482 2.84 -6.33 1.57
CA LEU A 482 3.43 -6.09 0.26
C LEU A 482 4.95 -5.88 0.35
N MET A 483 5.45 -5.15 1.38
CA MET A 483 6.88 -5.02 1.66
C MET A 483 7.53 -6.40 1.90
N ALA A 484 6.89 -7.25 2.70
CA ALA A 484 7.37 -8.60 2.99
C ALA A 484 7.44 -9.47 1.73
N LEU A 485 6.44 -9.39 0.85
CA LEU A 485 6.35 -10.16 -0.39
C LEU A 485 7.30 -9.67 -1.50
N THR A 486 7.64 -8.38 -1.54
CA THR A 486 8.40 -7.78 -2.66
C THR A 486 9.81 -7.33 -2.30
N GLY A 487 10.09 -7.10 -1.03
CA GLY A 487 11.36 -6.54 -0.58
C GLY A 487 11.49 -5.02 -0.72
N LEU A 488 10.41 -4.34 -1.06
CA LEU A 488 10.38 -2.89 -1.28
C LEU A 488 10.03 -2.12 -0.01
N SER A 489 10.33 -0.82 0.02
CA SER A 489 9.93 0.09 1.09
C SER A 489 8.44 0.42 1.02
N ILE A 490 7.85 0.91 2.12
CA ILE A 490 6.44 1.34 2.14
C ILE A 490 6.15 2.45 1.11
N ARG A 491 7.10 3.35 0.87
CA ARG A 491 6.95 4.43 -0.11
C ARG A 491 6.87 3.95 -1.55
N GLU A 492 7.45 2.78 -1.84
CA GLU A 492 7.38 2.16 -3.16
C GLU A 492 6.10 1.34 -3.33
N THR A 493 5.62 0.72 -2.26
CA THR A 493 4.42 -0.13 -2.27
C THR A 493 3.11 0.64 -2.25
N VAL A 494 3.08 1.84 -1.64
CA VAL A 494 1.92 2.74 -1.67
C VAL A 494 1.89 3.51 -2.99
N LEU A 495 0.72 3.53 -3.65
CA LEU A 495 0.60 4.16 -4.98
C LEU A 495 0.86 5.67 -4.91
N PHE A 496 0.25 6.37 -3.96
CA PHE A 496 0.48 7.80 -3.69
C PHE A 496 0.73 7.99 -2.19
N PRO A 497 1.98 7.83 -1.73
CA PRO A 497 2.31 8.02 -0.32
C PRO A 497 2.24 9.50 0.06
N ILE A 498 1.96 9.75 1.34
CA ILE A 498 2.05 11.10 1.89
C ILE A 498 3.51 11.55 1.87
N VAL A 499 3.75 12.70 1.30
CA VAL A 499 5.06 13.34 1.25
C VAL A 499 5.01 14.73 1.89
N ARG A 500 6.08 15.12 2.54
CA ARG A 500 6.18 16.45 3.15
C ARG A 500 5.95 17.52 2.06
N PRO A 501 5.00 18.47 2.27
CA PRO A 501 4.84 19.58 1.34
C PRO A 501 6.14 20.35 1.16
N HIS A 502 6.42 20.85 -0.07
CA HIS A 502 7.43 21.86 -0.23
C HIS A 502 6.91 23.14 0.45
N ILE A 503 7.58 23.55 1.51
CA ILE A 503 7.35 24.88 2.08
C ILE A 503 8.09 25.83 1.14
N ASN A 504 7.33 26.57 0.32
CA ASN A 504 7.85 27.66 -0.50
C ASN A 504 8.20 28.85 0.38
#